data_9c65649517be79b35a1e40e01ac5216e
#
_entry.id   9c65649517be79b35a1e40e01ac5216e
#
_cell.length_a   1.000
_cell.length_b   1.000
_cell.length_c   1.000
_cell.angle_alpha   90.00
_cell.angle_beta   90.00
_cell.angle_gamma   90.00
#
_symmetry.space_group_name_H-M   'P 1'
#
loop_
_entity.id
_entity.type
_entity.pdbx_description
1 polymer ?
#
loop_
_entity_poly.entity_id
_entity_poly.type
_entity_poly.pdbx_seq_one_letter_code
_entity_poly.pdbx_strand_id
1 'polypeptide(L)'
;DELGARLFDRLGRSVRLTELGKTFLPRARAVLRELEAAKGDVDERKDSVGGSICIGVIPTIAPYLLPPHLTFFTRQFPQARLAVVEEITPVLLERLRASSVDIAILALPIRGNEFEAFPLLTERLFAALPKDHKLARHSSLSLKDLRAEPFLLLRDGHCFRDTAIAACDRARLNPQIIFESGQFSSILSMVGAGMGVSIVPEMAIDKRQACRYVRIADGQATRTIGAVVLHGRSLTRVQLAFLWRLRNAVA
;
A
#
# COMPACT_ATOMS: atom_id res chain seq x y z
N ASP A 1 22.96 25.60 -17.24
CA ASP A 1 23.25 26.21 -18.57
C ASP A 1 23.27 25.19 -19.69
N GLU A 2 23.72 23.97 -19.50
CA GLU A 2 23.71 22.91 -20.54
C GLU A 2 22.30 22.54 -21.04
N LEU A 3 21.27 22.69 -20.19
CA LEU A 3 19.89 22.37 -20.57
C LEU A 3 19.15 23.53 -21.22
N GLY A 4 19.76 24.71 -21.35
CA GLY A 4 19.13 25.91 -21.91
C GLY A 4 17.90 26.41 -21.15
N ALA A 5 17.66 25.90 -19.95
CA ALA A 5 16.44 26.20 -19.14
C ALA A 5 16.76 26.32 -17.64
N ARG A 6 16.08 27.22 -16.98
CA ARG A 6 16.20 27.37 -15.53
C ARG A 6 15.41 26.30 -14.80
N LEU A 7 16.07 25.54 -13.93
CA LEU A 7 15.44 24.52 -13.08
C LEU A 7 15.07 25.03 -11.69
N PHE A 8 15.66 26.18 -11.28
CA PHE A 8 15.46 26.78 -9.96
C PHE A 8 15.18 28.27 -10.08
N ASP A 9 14.21 28.74 -9.30
CA ASP A 9 13.98 30.16 -9.02
C ASP A 9 14.63 30.51 -7.69
N ARG A 10 15.51 31.52 -7.72
CA ARG A 10 16.17 32.05 -6.53
C ARG A 10 15.40 33.27 -6.05
N LEU A 11 14.63 33.11 -4.96
CA LEU A 11 13.80 34.15 -4.34
C LEU A 11 14.51 34.68 -3.07
N GLY A 12 15.53 35.50 -3.23
CA GLY A 12 16.33 36.00 -2.12
C GLY A 12 17.00 34.88 -1.33
N ARG A 13 16.51 34.58 -0.12
CA ARG A 13 17.05 33.52 0.75
C ARG A 13 16.43 32.14 0.51
N SER A 14 15.48 32.00 -0.40
CA SER A 14 14.84 30.73 -0.72
C SER A 14 15.09 30.29 -2.17
N VAL A 15 15.11 28.97 -2.38
CA VAL A 15 15.23 28.35 -3.70
C VAL A 15 14.01 27.48 -3.94
N ARG A 16 13.33 27.68 -5.07
CA ARG A 16 12.19 26.86 -5.48
C ARG A 16 12.48 26.24 -6.86
N LEU A 17 11.89 25.08 -7.11
CA LEU A 17 11.90 24.49 -8.45
C LEU A 17 10.95 25.26 -9.36
N THR A 18 11.40 25.55 -10.58
CA THR A 18 10.52 25.95 -11.68
C THR A 18 9.63 24.78 -12.11
N GLU A 19 8.63 24.98 -12.96
CA GLU A 19 7.84 23.88 -13.52
C GLU A 19 8.74 22.89 -14.31
N LEU A 20 9.71 23.39 -15.07
CA LEU A 20 10.72 22.53 -15.71
C LEU A 20 11.58 21.80 -14.67
N GLY A 21 11.94 22.45 -13.57
CA GLY A 21 12.67 21.83 -12.47
C GLY A 21 11.89 20.70 -11.80
N LYS A 22 10.59 20.86 -11.61
CA LYS A 22 9.71 19.81 -11.09
C LYS A 22 9.63 18.60 -12.03
N THR A 23 9.58 18.85 -13.34
CA THR A 23 9.56 17.80 -14.37
C THR A 23 10.92 17.10 -14.49
N PHE A 24 12.02 17.84 -14.39
CA PHE A 24 13.37 17.31 -14.55
C PHE A 24 13.87 16.55 -13.32
N LEU A 25 13.53 16.99 -12.11
CA LEU A 25 14.02 16.40 -10.85
C LEU A 25 13.78 14.87 -10.74
N PRO A 26 12.61 14.31 -11.09
CA PRO A 26 12.41 12.86 -11.06
C PRO A 26 13.36 12.12 -12.01
N ARG A 27 13.60 12.67 -13.19
CA ARG A 27 14.52 12.08 -14.19
C ARG A 27 15.99 12.14 -13.73
N ALA A 28 16.41 13.27 -13.19
CA ALA A 28 17.76 13.40 -12.62
C ALA A 28 17.99 12.41 -11.47
N ARG A 29 17.00 12.27 -10.58
CA ARG A 29 17.04 11.27 -9.50
C ARG A 29 17.09 9.84 -10.04
N ALA A 30 16.39 9.54 -11.15
CA ALA A 30 16.43 8.22 -11.77
C ALA A 30 17.83 7.90 -12.30
N VAL A 31 18.46 8.83 -13.00
CA VAL A 31 19.84 8.67 -13.53
C VAL A 31 20.83 8.45 -12.38
N LEU A 32 20.77 9.25 -11.32
CA LEU A 32 21.66 9.08 -10.17
C LEU A 32 21.48 7.72 -9.48
N ARG A 33 20.25 7.22 -9.36
CA ARG A 33 20.01 5.88 -8.80
C ARG A 33 20.53 4.78 -9.70
N GLU A 34 20.37 4.91 -11.02
CA GLU A 34 20.89 3.94 -11.98
C GLU A 34 22.42 3.89 -11.92
N LEU A 35 23.07 5.05 -11.79
CA LEU A 35 24.51 5.13 -11.58
C LEU A 35 24.94 4.46 -10.25
N GLU A 36 24.19 4.68 -9.17
CA GLU A 36 24.44 4.00 -7.88
C GLU A 36 24.22 2.49 -7.98
N ALA A 37 23.21 2.04 -8.72
CA ALA A 37 22.96 0.63 -8.99
C ALA A 37 24.12 -0.01 -9.76
N ALA A 38 24.56 0.62 -10.87
CA ALA A 38 25.68 0.15 -11.67
C ALA A 38 26.99 0.09 -10.86
N LYS A 39 27.23 1.06 -9.97
CA LYS A 39 28.38 1.01 -9.04
C LYS A 39 28.27 -0.16 -8.06
N GLY A 40 27.05 -0.41 -7.54
CA GLY A 40 26.79 -1.55 -6.64
C GLY A 40 27.02 -2.90 -7.32
N ASP A 41 26.67 -3.02 -8.59
CA ASP A 41 26.88 -4.26 -9.38
C ASP A 41 28.38 -4.51 -9.67
N VAL A 42 29.18 -3.45 -9.81
CA VAL A 42 30.63 -3.55 -10.00
C VAL A 42 31.36 -3.86 -8.68
N ASP A 43 30.83 -3.45 -7.54
CA ASP A 43 31.40 -3.70 -6.20
C ASP A 43 31.14 -5.14 -5.69
N GLU A 44 30.81 -6.07 -6.59
CA GLU A 44 30.50 -7.50 -6.30
C GLU A 44 31.59 -8.24 -5.51
N ARG A 45 32.74 -7.65 -5.31
CA ARG A 45 33.88 -8.25 -4.57
C ARG A 45 33.83 -8.07 -3.05
N LYS A 46 32.84 -7.35 -2.53
CA LYS A 46 32.65 -7.19 -1.09
C LYS A 46 31.43 -8.00 -0.64
N ASP A 47 31.61 -8.84 0.36
CA ASP A 47 30.60 -9.71 1.00
C ASP A 47 29.39 -8.95 1.61
N SER A 48 29.32 -7.62 1.45
CA SER A 48 28.25 -6.78 1.93
C SER A 48 27.37 -6.29 0.79
N VAL A 49 26.14 -6.77 0.72
CA VAL A 49 25.11 -6.24 -0.19
C VAL A 49 24.70 -4.86 0.31
N GLY A 50 25.35 -3.82 -0.24
CA GLY A 50 25.01 -2.41 -0.04
C GLY A 50 24.00 -1.96 -1.10
N GLY A 51 23.62 -0.68 -1.05
CA GLY A 51 22.71 -0.04 -2.03
C GLY A 51 21.53 0.63 -1.38
N SER A 52 20.60 1.12 -2.20
CA SER A 52 19.39 1.79 -1.73
C SER A 52 18.14 1.10 -2.25
N ILE A 53 17.10 1.11 -1.43
CA ILE A 53 15.76 0.67 -1.80
C ILE A 53 14.72 1.63 -1.24
N CYS A 54 13.80 2.07 -2.09
CA CYS A 54 12.63 2.84 -1.70
C CYS A 54 11.37 1.99 -1.92
N ILE A 55 10.67 1.67 -0.83
CA ILE A 55 9.47 0.86 -0.84
C ILE A 55 8.26 1.79 -0.73
N GLY A 56 7.36 1.71 -1.70
CA GLY A 56 6.04 2.30 -1.62
C GLY A 56 5.03 1.32 -1.04
N VAL A 57 4.09 1.79 -0.24
CA VAL A 57 3.05 0.93 0.32
C VAL A 57 1.77 1.73 0.57
N ILE A 58 0.62 1.12 0.36
CA ILE A 58 -0.65 1.77 0.69
C ILE A 58 -0.96 1.71 2.19
N PRO A 59 -1.65 2.74 2.76
CA PRO A 59 -1.94 2.84 4.20
C PRO A 59 -2.67 1.65 4.79
N THR A 60 -3.47 0.96 3.97
CA THR A 60 -4.25 -0.21 4.40
C THR A 60 -3.44 -1.51 4.49
N ILE A 61 -2.14 -1.47 4.16
CA ILE A 61 -1.22 -2.61 4.18
C ILE A 61 -0.01 -2.30 5.08
N ALA A 62 0.50 -1.07 5.01
CA ALA A 62 1.74 -0.65 5.67
C ALA A 62 1.89 -1.14 7.11
N PRO A 63 0.97 -0.82 8.05
CA PRO A 63 1.15 -1.14 9.47
C PRO A 63 1.06 -2.64 9.78
N TYR A 64 0.48 -3.43 8.88
CA TYR A 64 0.20 -4.85 9.11
C TYR A 64 1.26 -5.77 8.49
N LEU A 65 1.70 -5.44 7.27
CA LEU A 65 2.61 -6.29 6.50
C LEU A 65 4.08 -5.90 6.69
N LEU A 66 4.40 -4.61 6.65
CA LEU A 66 5.79 -4.18 6.55
C LEU A 66 6.67 -4.46 7.78
N PRO A 67 6.24 -4.24 9.04
CA PRO A 67 7.14 -4.26 10.18
C PRO A 67 8.03 -5.50 10.29
N PRO A 68 7.52 -6.75 10.19
CA PRO A 68 8.36 -7.94 10.28
C PRO A 68 9.35 -8.06 9.11
N HIS A 69 8.95 -7.61 7.90
CA HIS A 69 9.82 -7.63 6.72
C HIS A 69 10.94 -6.60 6.83
N LEU A 70 10.65 -5.39 7.31
CA LEU A 70 11.64 -4.34 7.52
C LEU A 70 12.63 -4.74 8.61
N THR A 71 12.16 -5.27 9.74
CA THR A 71 13.02 -5.74 10.83
C THR A 71 13.98 -6.83 10.35
N PHE A 72 13.49 -7.80 9.60
CA PHE A 72 14.35 -8.84 9.02
C PHE A 72 15.38 -8.23 8.06
N PHE A 73 14.91 -7.37 7.15
CA PHE A 73 15.74 -6.82 6.09
C PHE A 73 16.87 -5.93 6.63
N THR A 74 16.58 -5.05 7.60
CA THR A 74 17.60 -4.18 8.22
C THR A 74 18.66 -4.95 8.99
N ARG A 75 18.30 -6.11 9.56
CA ARG A 75 19.26 -7.00 10.21
C ARG A 75 20.14 -7.74 9.21
N GLN A 76 19.56 -8.21 8.12
CA GLN A 76 20.27 -8.97 7.08
C GLN A 76 21.16 -8.09 6.19
N PHE A 77 20.74 -6.85 5.97
CA PHE A 77 21.42 -5.89 5.09
C PHE A 77 21.69 -4.57 5.82
N PRO A 78 22.58 -4.54 6.83
CA PRO A 78 22.78 -3.36 7.69
C PRO A 78 23.40 -2.17 6.94
N GLN A 79 24.02 -2.41 5.78
CA GLN A 79 24.58 -1.35 4.93
C GLN A 79 23.62 -0.84 3.87
N ALA A 80 22.46 -1.47 3.69
CA ALA A 80 21.45 -1.02 2.75
C ALA A 80 20.70 0.20 3.30
N ARG A 81 20.55 1.22 2.46
CA ARG A 81 19.72 2.39 2.75
C ARG A 81 18.27 2.09 2.40
N LEU A 82 17.43 1.95 3.41
CA LEU A 82 16.01 1.65 3.26
C LEU A 82 15.18 2.91 3.48
N ALA A 83 14.33 3.24 2.51
CA ALA A 83 13.28 4.25 2.63
C ALA A 83 11.91 3.61 2.43
N VAL A 84 10.93 4.07 3.18
CA VAL A 84 9.52 3.66 3.03
C VAL A 84 8.66 4.90 2.80
N VAL A 85 7.76 4.81 1.84
CA VAL A 85 6.81 5.87 1.50
C VAL A 85 5.41 5.29 1.55
N GLU A 86 4.56 5.87 2.39
CA GLU A 86 3.16 5.52 2.50
C GLU A 86 2.32 6.51 1.69
N GLU A 87 1.63 6.03 0.65
CA GLU A 87 0.81 6.83 -0.25
C GLU A 87 -0.33 6.00 -0.86
N ILE A 88 -1.32 6.65 -1.43
CA ILE A 88 -2.40 5.99 -2.17
C ILE A 88 -1.90 5.41 -3.51
N THR A 89 -2.61 4.41 -4.03
CA THR A 89 -2.21 3.68 -5.24
C THR A 89 -1.85 4.57 -6.43
N PRO A 90 -2.64 5.58 -6.84
CA PRO A 90 -2.27 6.42 -7.99
C PRO A 90 -0.93 7.12 -7.82
N VAL A 91 -0.65 7.65 -6.62
CA VAL A 91 0.61 8.33 -6.32
C VAL A 91 1.79 7.35 -6.35
N LEU A 92 1.61 6.12 -5.83
CA LEU A 92 2.66 5.10 -5.87
C LEU A 92 2.97 4.64 -7.30
N LEU A 93 1.97 4.51 -8.16
CA LEU A 93 2.18 4.18 -9.56
C LEU A 93 2.96 5.29 -10.29
N GLU A 94 2.64 6.57 -10.04
CA GLU A 94 3.42 7.70 -10.57
C GLU A 94 4.87 7.68 -10.04
N ARG A 95 5.07 7.38 -8.75
CA ARG A 95 6.39 7.27 -8.16
C ARG A 95 7.21 6.10 -8.72
N LEU A 96 6.57 4.97 -9.08
CA LEU A 96 7.21 3.86 -9.81
C LEU A 96 7.66 4.34 -11.21
N ARG A 97 6.77 5.02 -11.98
CA ARG A 97 7.12 5.60 -13.30
C ARG A 97 8.29 6.57 -13.21
N ALA A 98 8.28 7.43 -12.20
CA ALA A 98 9.37 8.37 -11.93
C ALA A 98 10.61 7.70 -11.31
N SER A 99 10.61 6.39 -11.14
CA SER A 99 11.64 5.63 -10.43
C SER A 99 12.00 6.19 -9.04
N SER A 100 11.10 6.91 -8.37
CA SER A 100 11.27 7.41 -7.01
C SER A 100 10.82 6.40 -5.94
N VAL A 101 10.14 5.34 -6.36
CA VAL A 101 9.86 4.10 -5.63
C VAL A 101 10.37 2.95 -6.48
N ASP A 102 10.97 1.96 -5.84
CA ASP A 102 11.53 0.80 -6.53
C ASP A 102 10.55 -0.37 -6.57
N ILE A 103 9.88 -0.61 -5.44
CA ILE A 103 8.87 -1.66 -5.27
C ILE A 103 7.67 -1.03 -4.58
N ALA A 104 6.47 -1.17 -5.13
CA ALA A 104 5.24 -0.75 -4.48
C ALA A 104 4.44 -1.97 -4.00
N ILE A 105 3.89 -1.93 -2.78
CA ILE A 105 3.03 -2.97 -2.23
C ILE A 105 1.59 -2.45 -2.27
N LEU A 106 0.79 -3.06 -3.14
CA LEU A 106 -0.53 -2.57 -3.55
C LEU A 106 -1.58 -3.68 -3.48
N ALA A 107 -2.87 -3.29 -3.53
CA ALA A 107 -3.94 -4.23 -3.84
C ALA A 107 -4.02 -4.47 -5.35
N LEU A 108 -4.19 -5.73 -5.74
CA LEU A 108 -4.34 -6.16 -7.13
C LEU A 108 -5.83 -6.36 -7.50
N PRO A 109 -6.19 -6.26 -8.78
CA PRO A 109 -5.33 -5.94 -9.93
C PRO A 109 -5.00 -4.45 -10.02
N ILE A 110 -3.86 -4.13 -10.64
CA ILE A 110 -3.53 -2.76 -11.06
C ILE A 110 -3.75 -2.61 -12.56
N ARG A 111 -3.93 -1.38 -13.02
CA ARG A 111 -4.03 -1.05 -14.45
C ARG A 111 -2.69 -0.52 -14.96
N GLY A 112 -2.38 -0.84 -16.21
CA GLY A 112 -1.18 -0.39 -16.93
C GLY A 112 -0.25 -1.55 -17.27
N ASN A 113 0.13 -1.64 -18.56
CA ASN A 113 1.00 -2.71 -19.08
C ASN A 113 2.49 -2.44 -18.76
N GLU A 114 2.79 -1.23 -18.29
CA GLU A 114 4.13 -0.83 -17.86
C GLU A 114 4.53 -1.37 -16.49
N PHE A 115 3.64 -2.05 -15.78
CA PHE A 115 3.91 -2.61 -14.46
C PHE A 115 3.92 -4.14 -14.49
N GLU A 116 4.83 -4.71 -13.73
CA GLU A 116 4.86 -6.12 -13.43
C GLU A 116 4.43 -6.34 -11.98
N ALA A 117 3.44 -7.21 -11.77
CA ALA A 117 2.86 -7.47 -10.46
C ALA A 117 3.11 -8.91 -10.02
N PHE A 118 3.63 -9.06 -8.80
CA PHE A 118 3.88 -10.33 -8.14
C PHE A 118 2.87 -10.51 -7.00
N PRO A 119 1.87 -11.38 -7.14
CA PRO A 119 0.95 -11.69 -6.04
C PRO A 119 1.71 -12.21 -4.82
N LEU A 120 1.37 -11.68 -3.64
CA LEU A 120 1.97 -12.07 -2.37
C LEU A 120 1.01 -12.91 -1.55
N LEU A 121 -0.19 -12.39 -1.30
CA LEU A 121 -1.23 -13.05 -0.52
C LEU A 121 -2.62 -12.63 -0.98
N THR A 122 -3.60 -13.50 -0.68
CA THR A 122 -5.02 -13.16 -0.80
C THR A 122 -5.66 -13.32 0.58
N GLU A 123 -6.34 -12.27 1.03
CA GLU A 123 -7.02 -12.24 2.32
C GLU A 123 -8.52 -12.09 2.16
N ARG A 124 -9.26 -12.52 3.18
CA ARG A 124 -10.72 -12.42 3.26
C ARG A 124 -11.15 -11.07 3.81
N LEU A 125 -12.39 -10.70 3.50
CA LEU A 125 -13.04 -9.55 4.11
C LEU A 125 -13.93 -9.98 5.28
N PHE A 126 -14.01 -9.12 6.28
CA PHE A 126 -14.80 -9.29 7.49
C PHE A 126 -15.71 -8.09 7.70
N ALA A 127 -16.88 -8.33 8.25
CA ALA A 127 -17.70 -7.28 8.82
C ALA A 127 -17.18 -6.96 10.23
N ALA A 128 -16.85 -5.70 10.47
CA ALA A 128 -16.60 -5.19 11.81
C ALA A 128 -17.90 -4.63 12.37
N LEU A 129 -18.34 -5.16 13.50
CA LEU A 129 -19.61 -4.87 14.16
C LEU A 129 -19.38 -4.42 15.60
N PRO A 130 -20.25 -3.60 16.20
CA PRO A 130 -20.27 -3.41 17.65
C PRO A 130 -20.38 -4.77 18.37
N LYS A 131 -19.79 -4.91 19.57
CA LYS A 131 -19.79 -6.19 20.31
C LYS A 131 -21.19 -6.74 20.57
N ASP A 132 -22.13 -5.85 20.86
CA ASP A 132 -23.50 -6.20 21.22
C ASP A 132 -24.46 -6.22 20.02
N HIS A 133 -23.94 -6.10 18.81
CA HIS A 133 -24.73 -6.10 17.59
C HIS A 133 -25.42 -7.46 17.38
N LYS A 134 -26.69 -7.44 16.91
CA LYS A 134 -27.47 -8.67 16.66
C LYS A 134 -26.76 -9.71 15.80
N LEU A 135 -26.00 -9.26 14.78
CA LEU A 135 -25.26 -10.12 13.88
C LEU A 135 -23.89 -10.57 14.44
N ALA A 136 -23.43 -10.03 15.57
CA ALA A 136 -22.11 -10.35 16.15
C ALA A 136 -21.97 -11.80 16.63
N ARG A 137 -23.10 -12.50 16.81
CA ARG A 137 -23.15 -13.91 17.25
C ARG A 137 -23.01 -14.92 16.10
N HIS A 138 -23.13 -14.45 14.85
CA HIS A 138 -23.00 -15.32 13.68
C HIS A 138 -21.54 -15.69 13.42
N SER A 139 -21.27 -16.89 12.93
CA SER A 139 -19.94 -17.33 12.50
C SER A 139 -19.56 -16.76 11.12
N SER A 140 -20.56 -16.47 10.30
CA SER A 140 -20.44 -15.79 9.01
C SER A 140 -21.76 -15.07 8.69
N LEU A 141 -21.67 -14.08 7.80
CA LEU A 141 -22.82 -13.33 7.29
C LEU A 141 -22.66 -13.05 5.80
N SER A 142 -23.78 -12.80 5.13
CA SER A 142 -23.76 -12.21 3.79
C SER A 142 -23.76 -10.68 3.89
N LEU A 143 -23.19 -10.00 2.91
CA LEU A 143 -23.26 -8.52 2.83
C LEU A 143 -24.72 -8.02 2.82
N LYS A 144 -25.66 -8.81 2.30
CA LYS A 144 -27.10 -8.48 2.33
C LYS A 144 -27.67 -8.34 3.74
N ASP A 145 -27.10 -9.04 4.71
CA ASP A 145 -27.54 -8.98 6.11
C ASP A 145 -27.24 -7.60 6.75
N LEU A 146 -26.30 -6.85 6.15
CA LEU A 146 -25.92 -5.50 6.57
C LEU A 146 -26.75 -4.38 5.93
N ARG A 147 -27.79 -4.70 5.13
CA ARG A 147 -28.53 -3.73 4.32
C ARG A 147 -29.14 -2.58 5.12
N ALA A 148 -29.58 -2.84 6.34
CA ALA A 148 -30.24 -1.85 7.20
C ALA A 148 -29.24 -1.10 8.11
N GLU A 149 -27.96 -1.39 8.02
CA GLU A 149 -26.96 -0.84 8.93
C GLU A 149 -26.28 0.39 8.32
N PRO A 150 -25.96 1.41 9.12
CA PRO A 150 -25.13 2.52 8.68
C PRO A 150 -23.66 2.07 8.52
N PHE A 151 -23.01 2.50 7.43
CA PHE A 151 -21.64 2.11 7.10
C PHE A 151 -20.61 3.18 7.46
N LEU A 152 -19.47 2.72 7.96
CA LEU A 152 -18.27 3.49 8.17
C LEU A 152 -17.20 2.94 7.22
N LEU A 153 -16.68 3.74 6.30
CA LEU A 153 -15.75 3.28 5.27
C LEU A 153 -14.48 4.16 5.21
N LEU A 154 -13.48 3.67 4.52
CA LEU A 154 -12.35 4.52 4.15
C LEU A 154 -12.83 5.59 3.16
N ARG A 155 -12.22 6.78 3.24
CA ARG A 155 -12.49 7.88 2.32
C ARG A 155 -12.04 7.56 0.89
N ASP A 156 -12.51 8.32 -0.07
CA ASP A 156 -12.10 8.22 -1.47
C ASP A 156 -10.58 8.30 -1.65
N GLY A 157 -10.08 7.60 -2.68
CA GLY A 157 -8.65 7.47 -2.98
C GLY A 157 -7.98 6.25 -2.34
N HIS A 158 -8.60 5.61 -1.35
CA HIS A 158 -8.12 4.34 -0.83
C HIS A 158 -8.70 3.18 -1.64
N CYS A 159 -7.84 2.41 -2.31
CA CYS A 159 -8.26 1.25 -3.13
C CYS A 159 -9.08 0.21 -2.35
N PHE A 160 -8.93 0.15 -1.02
CA PHE A 160 -9.77 -0.74 -0.20
C PHE A 160 -11.23 -0.27 -0.14
N ARG A 161 -11.50 1.05 -0.21
CA ARG A 161 -12.87 1.55 -0.36
C ARG A 161 -13.51 0.97 -1.62
N ASP A 162 -12.80 1.04 -2.75
CA ASP A 162 -13.29 0.50 -4.03
C ASP A 162 -13.54 -1.00 -3.92
N THR A 163 -12.67 -1.73 -3.22
CA THR A 163 -12.85 -3.16 -2.94
C THR A 163 -14.12 -3.43 -2.12
N ALA A 164 -14.37 -2.63 -1.07
CA ALA A 164 -15.55 -2.77 -0.21
C ALA A 164 -16.83 -2.42 -0.96
N ILE A 165 -16.84 -1.32 -1.70
CA ILE A 165 -17.99 -0.89 -2.53
C ILE A 165 -18.27 -1.94 -3.61
N ALA A 166 -17.27 -2.39 -4.35
CA ALA A 166 -17.45 -3.43 -5.37
C ALA A 166 -17.98 -4.75 -4.77
N ALA A 167 -17.63 -5.10 -3.54
CA ALA A 167 -18.22 -6.24 -2.86
C ALA A 167 -19.70 -6.00 -2.54
N CYS A 168 -20.06 -4.81 -2.05
CA CYS A 168 -21.43 -4.40 -1.81
C CYS A 168 -22.26 -4.42 -3.11
N ASP A 169 -21.74 -3.88 -4.20
CA ASP A 169 -22.44 -3.84 -5.50
C ASP A 169 -22.74 -5.25 -6.02
N ARG A 170 -21.78 -6.16 -5.95
CA ARG A 170 -22.00 -7.59 -6.30
C ARG A 170 -23.09 -8.24 -5.46
N ALA A 171 -23.21 -7.85 -4.19
CA ALA A 171 -24.25 -8.29 -3.29
C ALA A 171 -25.58 -7.53 -3.47
N ARG A 172 -25.65 -6.57 -4.41
CA ARG A 172 -26.79 -5.65 -4.59
C ARG A 172 -27.13 -4.90 -3.28
N LEU A 173 -26.10 -4.49 -2.55
CA LEU A 173 -26.18 -3.68 -1.36
C LEU A 173 -25.69 -2.27 -1.69
N ASN A 174 -26.55 -1.27 -1.49
CA ASN A 174 -26.15 0.13 -1.53
C ASN A 174 -25.90 0.61 -0.07
N PRO A 175 -24.64 0.75 0.39
CA PRO A 175 -24.35 1.10 1.77
C PRO A 175 -24.69 2.56 2.06
N GLN A 176 -25.41 2.82 3.15
CA GLN A 176 -25.59 4.17 3.67
C GLN A 176 -24.34 4.59 4.43
N ILE A 177 -23.44 5.33 3.79
CA ILE A 177 -22.19 5.77 4.40
C ILE A 177 -22.46 6.99 5.27
N ILE A 178 -22.16 6.89 6.58
CA ILE A 178 -22.37 7.96 7.56
C ILE A 178 -21.04 8.53 8.12
N PHE A 179 -19.93 7.81 7.92
CA PHE A 179 -18.62 8.25 8.38
C PHE A 179 -17.52 7.76 7.43
N GLU A 180 -16.54 8.62 7.19
CA GLU A 180 -15.38 8.32 6.35
C GLU A 180 -14.09 8.72 7.05
N SER A 181 -13.05 7.89 6.93
CA SER A 181 -11.73 8.15 7.50
C SER A 181 -10.62 7.68 6.57
N GLY A 182 -9.41 8.19 6.73
CA GLY A 182 -8.21 7.69 6.07
C GLY A 182 -7.58 6.45 6.73
N GLN A 183 -8.06 6.05 7.92
CA GLN A 183 -7.43 5.01 8.74
C GLN A 183 -8.44 4.01 9.29
N PHE A 184 -8.10 2.72 9.25
CA PHE A 184 -8.93 1.67 9.88
C PHE A 184 -9.05 1.84 11.39
N SER A 185 -8.02 2.32 12.08
CA SER A 185 -8.07 2.55 13.52
C SER A 185 -9.21 3.48 13.93
N SER A 186 -9.40 4.59 13.20
CA SER A 186 -10.51 5.51 13.43
C SER A 186 -11.86 4.87 13.14
N ILE A 187 -11.97 4.14 12.01
CA ILE A 187 -13.21 3.43 11.64
C ILE A 187 -13.58 2.42 12.74
N LEU A 188 -12.63 1.58 13.16
CA LEU A 188 -12.87 0.55 14.16
C LEU A 188 -13.23 1.12 15.52
N SER A 189 -12.64 2.26 15.91
CA SER A 189 -13.02 2.96 17.14
C SER A 189 -14.47 3.44 17.09
N MET A 190 -14.93 3.97 15.96
CA MET A 190 -16.32 4.43 15.78
C MET A 190 -17.31 3.24 15.69
N VAL A 191 -16.91 2.14 15.04
CA VAL A 191 -17.69 0.88 15.09
C VAL A 191 -17.83 0.41 16.52
N GLY A 192 -16.74 0.38 17.29
CA GLY A 192 -16.74 -0.03 18.70
C GLY A 192 -17.61 0.87 19.59
N ALA A 193 -17.78 2.15 19.21
CA ALA A 193 -18.69 3.10 19.86
C ALA A 193 -20.17 2.92 19.45
N GLY A 194 -20.48 1.96 18.58
CA GLY A 194 -21.87 1.66 18.18
C GLY A 194 -22.41 2.54 17.06
N MET A 195 -21.57 3.31 16.36
CA MET A 195 -22.04 4.23 15.31
C MET A 195 -22.55 3.51 14.05
N GLY A 196 -22.14 2.26 13.82
CA GLY A 196 -22.51 1.50 12.65
C GLY A 196 -21.57 0.33 12.40
N VAL A 197 -21.50 -0.14 11.16
CA VAL A 197 -20.73 -1.30 10.75
C VAL A 197 -19.66 -0.92 9.71
N SER A 198 -18.66 -1.77 9.56
CA SER A 198 -17.65 -1.58 8.49
C SER A 198 -17.27 -2.90 7.83
N ILE A 199 -16.68 -2.82 6.66
CA ILE A 199 -15.97 -3.91 6.00
C ILE A 199 -14.48 -3.67 6.19
N VAL A 200 -13.74 -4.70 6.64
CA VAL A 200 -12.30 -4.63 6.87
C VAL A 200 -11.61 -5.88 6.32
N PRO A 201 -10.35 -5.78 5.91
CA PRO A 201 -9.56 -6.94 5.51
C PRO A 201 -9.09 -7.71 6.75
N GLU A 202 -8.78 -8.99 6.58
CA GLU A 202 -8.34 -9.89 7.65
C GLU A 202 -7.15 -9.33 8.44
N MET A 203 -6.16 -8.74 7.75
CA MET A 203 -4.98 -8.16 8.40
C MET A 203 -5.27 -6.96 9.30
N ALA A 204 -6.39 -6.26 9.09
CA ALA A 204 -6.79 -5.12 9.91
C ALA A 204 -7.62 -5.50 11.15
N ILE A 205 -7.83 -6.80 11.40
CA ILE A 205 -8.51 -7.27 12.61
C ILE A 205 -7.67 -6.94 13.83
N ASP A 206 -8.18 -6.05 14.68
CA ASP A 206 -7.56 -5.70 15.95
C ASP A 206 -8.46 -6.14 17.12
N LYS A 207 -8.05 -7.19 17.82
CA LYS A 207 -8.79 -7.75 18.97
C LYS A 207 -8.84 -6.81 20.18
N ARG A 208 -8.03 -5.75 20.21
CA ARG A 208 -8.04 -4.73 21.28
C ARG A 208 -9.21 -3.76 21.10
N GLN A 209 -9.73 -3.62 19.89
CA GLN A 209 -10.90 -2.79 19.61
C GLN A 209 -12.18 -3.40 20.18
N ALA A 210 -13.14 -2.55 20.54
CA ALA A 210 -14.46 -2.97 21.04
C ALA A 210 -15.38 -3.49 19.93
N CYS A 211 -14.81 -4.20 18.95
CA CYS A 211 -15.49 -4.74 17.78
C CYS A 211 -15.59 -6.26 17.83
N ARG A 212 -16.62 -6.78 17.18
CA ARG A 212 -16.71 -8.17 16.75
C ARG A 212 -16.47 -8.26 15.25
N TYR A 213 -15.65 -9.20 14.84
CA TYR A 213 -15.36 -9.44 13.43
C TYR A 213 -16.04 -10.73 12.98
N VAL A 214 -16.90 -10.61 11.98
CA VAL A 214 -17.67 -11.74 11.44
C VAL A 214 -17.26 -11.92 9.98
N ARG A 215 -16.95 -13.16 9.61
CA ARG A 215 -16.51 -13.47 8.23
C ARG A 215 -17.63 -13.17 7.23
N ILE A 216 -17.33 -12.51 6.13
CA ILE A 216 -18.23 -12.35 5.00
C ILE A 216 -18.19 -13.64 4.18
N ALA A 217 -19.37 -14.27 4.01
CA ALA A 217 -19.50 -15.56 3.33
C ALA A 217 -19.55 -15.45 1.80
N ASP A 218 -19.77 -14.23 1.27
CA ASP A 218 -19.79 -13.97 -0.17
C ASP A 218 -18.43 -14.34 -0.77
N GLY A 219 -18.40 -15.36 -1.65
CA GLY A 219 -17.16 -16.03 -2.07
C GLY A 219 -16.13 -15.15 -2.80
N GLN A 220 -16.53 -13.95 -3.24
CA GLN A 220 -15.65 -12.95 -3.86
C GLN A 220 -15.30 -11.79 -2.91
N ALA A 221 -15.63 -11.91 -1.62
CA ALA A 221 -15.24 -10.92 -0.61
C ALA A 221 -13.78 -11.16 -0.19
N THR A 222 -12.86 -10.93 -1.12
CA THR A 222 -11.41 -11.09 -0.93
C THR A 222 -10.66 -9.91 -1.51
N ARG A 223 -9.40 -9.74 -1.06
CA ARG A 223 -8.43 -8.80 -1.60
C ARG A 223 -7.11 -9.52 -1.83
N THR A 224 -6.51 -9.35 -3.01
CA THR A 224 -5.15 -9.81 -3.29
C THR A 224 -4.17 -8.67 -3.12
N ILE A 225 -3.09 -8.89 -2.41
CA ILE A 225 -1.97 -7.97 -2.23
C ILE A 225 -0.82 -8.44 -3.09
N GLY A 226 -0.13 -7.53 -3.75
CA GLY A 226 1.03 -7.82 -4.57
C GLY A 226 2.13 -6.78 -4.44
N ALA A 227 3.35 -7.22 -4.75
CA ALA A 227 4.48 -6.34 -5.02
C ALA A 227 4.44 -5.95 -6.50
N VAL A 228 4.66 -4.68 -6.79
CA VAL A 228 4.58 -4.10 -8.12
C VAL A 228 5.87 -3.37 -8.42
N VAL A 229 6.42 -3.59 -9.60
CA VAL A 229 7.60 -2.91 -10.12
C VAL A 229 7.34 -2.36 -11.51
N LEU A 230 8.19 -1.46 -11.99
CA LEU A 230 8.14 -1.00 -13.37
C LEU A 230 8.68 -2.10 -14.29
N HIS A 231 7.90 -2.47 -15.30
CA HIS A 231 8.27 -3.51 -16.27
C HIS A 231 9.57 -3.15 -17.02
N GLY A 232 10.45 -4.12 -17.23
CA GLY A 232 11.73 -3.93 -17.94
C GLY A 232 12.80 -3.17 -17.15
N ARG A 233 12.53 -2.78 -15.90
CA ARG A 233 13.54 -2.17 -15.03
C ARG A 233 14.42 -3.24 -14.37
N SER A 234 15.74 -3.12 -14.48
CA SER A 234 16.66 -3.95 -13.71
C SER A 234 16.59 -3.59 -12.22
N LEU A 235 16.34 -4.59 -11.39
CA LEU A 235 16.37 -4.44 -9.94
C LEU A 235 17.79 -4.76 -9.42
N THR A 236 18.27 -3.96 -8.48
CA THR A 236 19.54 -4.22 -7.79
C THR A 236 19.45 -5.45 -6.89
N ARG A 237 20.60 -6.01 -6.47
CA ARG A 237 20.64 -7.17 -5.56
C ARG A 237 19.83 -6.95 -4.27
N VAL A 238 19.89 -5.75 -3.69
CA VAL A 238 19.15 -5.40 -2.47
C VAL A 238 17.65 -5.34 -2.72
N GLN A 239 17.22 -4.84 -3.88
CA GLN A 239 15.81 -4.78 -4.28
C GLN A 239 15.26 -6.18 -4.57
N LEU A 240 16.02 -7.02 -5.29
CA LEU A 240 15.68 -8.42 -5.53
C LEU A 240 15.58 -9.22 -4.22
N ALA A 241 16.51 -9.01 -3.29
CA ALA A 241 16.47 -9.67 -1.98
C ALA A 241 15.22 -9.30 -1.19
N PHE A 242 14.79 -8.02 -1.23
CA PHE A 242 13.55 -7.60 -0.57
C PHE A 242 12.31 -8.19 -1.25
N LEU A 243 12.24 -8.18 -2.58
CA LEU A 243 11.15 -8.78 -3.34
C LEU A 243 11.06 -10.29 -3.07
N TRP A 244 12.20 -10.98 -3.07
CA TRP A 244 12.27 -12.40 -2.73
C TRP A 244 11.74 -12.67 -1.31
N ARG A 245 12.16 -11.85 -0.35
CA ARG A 245 11.69 -11.94 1.05
C ARG A 245 10.18 -11.78 1.17
N LEU A 246 9.59 -10.80 0.47
CA LEU A 246 8.14 -10.59 0.45
C LEU A 246 7.41 -11.84 -0.08
N ARG A 247 7.91 -12.43 -1.17
CA ARG A 247 7.27 -13.59 -1.82
C ARG A 247 7.36 -14.88 -1.00
N ASN A 248 8.43 -15.06 -0.24
CA ASN A 248 8.69 -16.32 0.48
C ASN A 248 8.33 -16.30 1.97
N ALA A 249 7.94 -15.16 2.52
CA ALA A 249 7.56 -15.07 3.93
C ALA A 249 6.05 -15.13 4.17
N VAL A 250 5.26 -15.13 3.10
CA VAL A 250 3.79 -15.11 3.13
C VAL A 250 3.22 -16.46 2.64
N ALA A 251 4.10 -17.40 2.30
CA ALA A 251 3.76 -18.79 1.97
C ALA A 251 3.51 -19.63 3.22
#